data_2d4a6158e5ccc03368d12871c9c2eea7
#
_entry.id   2d4a6158e5ccc03368d12871c9c2eea7
#
_cell.length_a   1.000
_cell.length_b   1.000
_cell.length_c   1.000
_cell.angle_alpha   90.00
_cell.angle_beta   90.00
_cell.angle_gamma   90.00
#
_symmetry.space_group_name_H-M   'P 1'
#
loop_
_entity.id
_entity.type
_entity.pdbx_description
1 polymer ?
#
loop_
_entity_poly.entity_id
_entity_poly.type
_entity_poly.pdbx_seq_one_letter_code
_entity_poly.pdbx_strand_id
1 'polypeptide(L)'
;RRPRHADAAGAVTPTREPEPRASAGQPRLWAVVGATGTGKTALSLDLAERLRGEGINAEIVNADAMQLYRGMDIGTAKLPPSERRGIPHHLFDAVEPSEEATVAWYQPRARAVVDEIHARGSDAILVGGSGLYVSSVVFDFRFPPRDEALRAELELEVEQHGTAPLLERLRALDRAAADGVDARNPRRVVRALEVASLGGEARVALPETPELWRPATRLVGVAVPRAELVERLDRRVRGMWAAGLLAEVEALIPRGIERGKTASRAIGYAQALAQLRGEVDEAAAIAETQTLTRRYARRQVSWFKRYPGIEWCGAADGRRGLDPLSTAGRPASEKSPTIPGPPA
;
A
#
# COMPACT_ATOMS: atom_id res chain seq x y z
N ARG A 1 47.00 -16.65 -59.61
CA ARG A 1 45.66 -17.14 -59.18
C ARG A 1 45.52 -16.85 -57.69
N ARG A 2 44.73 -15.85 -57.37
CA ARG A 2 44.31 -15.49 -55.99
C ARG A 2 42.91 -16.03 -55.79
N PRO A 3 42.54 -16.61 -54.62
CA PRO A 3 41.17 -16.84 -54.26
C PRO A 3 40.54 -15.57 -53.62
N ARG A 4 39.30 -15.32 -53.95
CA ARG A 4 38.47 -14.20 -53.46
C ARG A 4 37.94 -14.57 -52.10
N HIS A 5 38.06 -13.68 -51.11
CA HIS A 5 37.32 -13.72 -49.86
C HIS A 5 35.89 -13.26 -50.15
N ALA A 6 34.93 -14.06 -49.74
CA ALA A 6 33.52 -13.71 -49.70
C ALA A 6 33.21 -13.09 -48.33
N ASP A 7 32.77 -11.82 -48.35
CA ASP A 7 32.20 -11.12 -47.20
C ASP A 7 30.80 -11.69 -46.91
N ALA A 8 30.64 -12.28 -45.75
CA ALA A 8 29.33 -12.63 -45.18
C ALA A 8 28.84 -11.45 -44.35
N ALA A 9 28.08 -10.57 -44.96
CA ALA A 9 27.32 -9.52 -44.26
C ALA A 9 26.18 -10.18 -43.47
N GLY A 10 26.32 -10.25 -42.13
CA GLY A 10 25.25 -10.65 -41.26
C GLY A 10 24.08 -9.66 -41.31
N ALA A 11 22.95 -10.11 -41.83
CA ALA A 11 21.71 -9.36 -41.80
C ALA A 11 21.23 -9.15 -40.35
N VAL A 12 21.34 -7.94 -39.84
CA VAL A 12 20.70 -7.50 -38.60
C VAL A 12 19.21 -7.46 -38.88
N THR A 13 18.47 -8.41 -38.31
CA THR A 13 17.00 -8.38 -38.35
C THR A 13 16.52 -7.16 -37.57
N PRO A 14 15.74 -6.25 -38.14
CA PRO A 14 15.23 -5.09 -37.43
C PRO A 14 14.26 -5.59 -36.35
N THR A 15 14.50 -5.19 -35.12
CA THR A 15 13.58 -5.33 -34.00
C THR A 15 12.28 -4.64 -34.38
N ARG A 16 11.24 -5.45 -34.56
CA ARG A 16 9.90 -4.97 -34.90
C ARG A 16 9.41 -4.08 -33.74
N GLU A 17 9.27 -2.78 -34.00
CA GLU A 17 8.60 -1.87 -33.08
C GLU A 17 7.17 -2.39 -32.83
N PRO A 18 6.66 -2.31 -31.60
CA PRO A 18 5.29 -2.75 -31.32
C PRO A 18 4.31 -1.92 -32.13
N GLU A 19 3.49 -2.58 -32.93
CA GLU A 19 2.45 -1.94 -33.73
C GLU A 19 1.51 -1.12 -32.83
N PRO A 20 1.11 0.11 -33.23
CA PRO A 20 0.20 0.91 -32.45
C PRO A 20 -1.18 0.23 -32.36
N ARG A 21 -1.74 0.25 -31.16
CA ARG A 21 -3.04 -0.32 -30.79
C ARG A 21 -4.15 0.03 -31.79
N ALA A 22 -4.65 -0.96 -32.51
CA ALA A 22 -5.98 -0.87 -33.14
C ALA A 22 -7.03 -0.92 -32.01
N SER A 23 -7.75 0.19 -31.76
CA SER A 23 -8.91 0.33 -30.84
C SER A 23 -8.69 0.11 -29.32
N ALA A 24 -7.53 0.43 -28.76
CA ALA A 24 -7.35 0.43 -27.32
C ALA A 24 -7.92 1.71 -26.71
N GLY A 25 -8.91 1.57 -25.82
CA GLY A 25 -9.41 2.66 -24.98
C GLY A 25 -8.30 3.32 -24.15
N GLN A 26 -8.61 4.45 -23.51
CA GLN A 26 -7.64 5.14 -22.66
C GLN A 26 -7.06 4.20 -21.58
N PRO A 27 -5.75 4.34 -21.25
CA PRO A 27 -5.13 3.59 -20.17
C PRO A 27 -5.93 3.69 -18.86
N ARG A 28 -5.99 2.61 -18.10
CA ARG A 28 -6.79 2.50 -16.87
C ARG A 28 -5.89 2.43 -15.64
N LEU A 29 -6.43 2.92 -14.53
CA LEU A 29 -5.90 2.67 -13.20
C LEU A 29 -6.73 1.54 -12.56
N TRP A 30 -6.07 0.43 -12.22
CA TRP A 30 -6.64 -0.65 -11.43
C TRP A 30 -6.15 -0.52 -10.00
N ALA A 31 -7.02 -0.57 -9.01
CA ALA A 31 -6.63 -0.59 -7.60
C ALA A 31 -7.02 -1.93 -6.99
N VAL A 32 -6.02 -2.81 -6.81
CA VAL A 32 -6.17 -4.13 -6.18
C VAL A 32 -5.91 -3.99 -4.69
N VAL A 33 -6.98 -4.04 -3.89
CA VAL A 33 -6.94 -3.73 -2.46
C VAL A 33 -7.48 -4.87 -1.60
N GLY A 34 -7.21 -4.80 -0.31
CA GLY A 34 -7.68 -5.79 0.67
C GLY A 34 -6.69 -5.94 1.83
N ALA A 35 -7.03 -6.79 2.80
CA ALA A 35 -6.17 -7.04 3.95
C ALA A 35 -4.86 -7.75 3.55
N THR A 36 -3.84 -7.65 4.41
CA THR A 36 -2.65 -8.49 4.27
C THR A 36 -3.04 -9.97 4.31
N GLY A 37 -2.36 -10.82 3.54
CA GLY A 37 -2.64 -12.25 3.47
C GLY A 37 -3.82 -12.69 2.59
N THR A 38 -4.53 -11.74 1.92
CA THR A 38 -5.68 -12.08 1.06
C THR A 38 -5.31 -12.55 -0.36
N GLY A 39 -4.06 -12.39 -0.80
CA GLY A 39 -3.62 -12.81 -2.13
C GLY A 39 -3.60 -11.70 -3.19
N LYS A 40 -3.63 -10.43 -2.78
CA LYS A 40 -3.58 -9.27 -3.70
C LYS A 40 -2.45 -9.34 -4.72
N THR A 41 -1.24 -9.70 -4.27
CA THR A 41 -0.06 -9.78 -5.14
C THR A 41 -0.24 -10.79 -6.27
N ALA A 42 -0.72 -12.00 -5.94
CA ALA A 42 -1.00 -13.02 -6.95
C ALA A 42 -2.06 -12.54 -7.95
N LEU A 43 -3.16 -11.95 -7.45
CA LEU A 43 -4.21 -11.40 -8.30
C LEU A 43 -3.70 -10.28 -9.22
N SER A 44 -2.84 -9.39 -8.72
CA SER A 44 -2.30 -8.30 -9.54
C SER A 44 -1.38 -8.80 -10.65
N LEU A 45 -0.59 -9.83 -10.40
CA LEU A 45 0.22 -10.49 -11.43
C LEU A 45 -0.66 -11.20 -12.46
N ASP A 46 -1.67 -11.95 -12.01
CA ASP A 46 -2.61 -12.65 -12.89
C ASP A 46 -3.41 -11.64 -13.75
N LEU A 47 -3.79 -10.48 -13.20
CA LEU A 47 -4.43 -9.39 -13.94
C LEU A 47 -3.50 -8.81 -15.01
N ALA A 48 -2.24 -8.52 -14.66
CA ALA A 48 -1.26 -7.98 -15.61
C ALA A 48 -0.98 -8.96 -16.77
N GLU A 49 -0.88 -10.27 -16.48
CA GLU A 49 -0.70 -11.30 -17.52
C GLU A 49 -1.93 -11.43 -18.42
N ARG A 50 -3.13 -11.34 -17.85
CA ARG A 50 -4.38 -11.35 -18.63
C ARG A 50 -4.46 -10.16 -19.57
N LEU A 51 -4.21 -8.93 -19.04
CA LEU A 51 -4.17 -7.73 -19.86
C LEU A 51 -3.15 -7.85 -21.00
N ARG A 52 -1.98 -8.41 -20.71
CA ARG A 52 -0.95 -8.68 -21.73
C ARG A 52 -1.46 -9.66 -22.81
N GLY A 53 -2.21 -10.71 -22.43
CA GLY A 53 -2.86 -11.63 -23.35
C GLY A 53 -3.87 -10.95 -24.30
N GLU A 54 -4.42 -9.81 -23.88
CA GLU A 54 -5.34 -8.96 -24.64
C GLU A 54 -4.63 -7.82 -25.39
N GLY A 55 -3.29 -7.84 -25.41
CA GLY A 55 -2.47 -6.80 -26.09
C GLY A 55 -2.32 -5.52 -25.25
N ILE A 56 -2.68 -5.53 -23.97
CA ILE A 56 -2.57 -4.38 -23.07
C ILE A 56 -1.40 -4.60 -22.11
N ASN A 57 -0.38 -3.75 -22.19
CA ASN A 57 0.69 -3.77 -21.21
C ASN A 57 0.20 -3.21 -19.87
N ALA A 58 0.69 -3.77 -18.77
CA ALA A 58 0.36 -3.30 -17.44
C ALA A 58 1.59 -3.34 -16.53
N GLU A 59 1.68 -2.36 -15.61
CA GLU A 59 2.77 -2.22 -14.67
C GLU A 59 2.22 -2.06 -13.25
N ILE A 60 2.93 -2.58 -12.26
CA ILE A 60 2.49 -2.59 -10.86
C ILE A 60 3.07 -1.38 -10.11
N VAL A 61 2.22 -0.70 -9.35
CA VAL A 61 2.58 0.40 -8.46
C VAL A 61 2.29 -0.02 -7.02
N ASN A 62 3.32 -0.04 -6.18
CA ASN A 62 3.19 -0.44 -4.78
C ASN A 62 2.44 0.61 -3.96
N ALA A 63 1.44 0.18 -3.20
CA ALA A 63 0.71 0.98 -2.20
C ALA A 63 0.71 0.33 -0.81
N ASP A 64 1.74 -0.46 -0.50
CA ASP A 64 2.04 -0.89 0.86
C ASP A 64 3.14 -0.01 1.45
N ALA A 65 2.81 0.70 2.54
CA ALA A 65 3.71 1.67 3.16
C ALA A 65 5.04 1.04 3.64
N MET A 66 5.03 -0.23 4.05
CA MET A 66 6.22 -0.89 4.57
C MET A 66 7.12 -1.44 3.46
N GLN A 67 6.57 -1.75 2.30
CA GLN A 67 7.36 -2.20 1.15
C GLN A 67 8.09 -1.06 0.42
N LEU A 68 7.85 0.20 0.81
CA LEU A 68 8.64 1.35 0.36
C LEU A 68 10.07 1.31 0.90
N TYR A 69 10.29 0.65 2.05
CA TYR A 69 11.57 0.64 2.74
C TYR A 69 12.53 -0.40 2.16
N ARG A 70 13.75 0.05 1.89
CA ARG A 70 14.81 -0.75 1.32
C ARG A 70 15.33 -1.79 2.30
N GLY A 71 15.34 -3.07 1.88
CA GLY A 71 15.79 -4.20 2.69
C GLY A 71 14.78 -4.69 3.74
N MET A 72 13.58 -4.11 3.80
CA MET A 72 12.46 -4.65 4.58
C MET A 72 11.65 -5.60 3.69
N ASP A 73 12.13 -6.82 3.51
CA ASP A 73 11.64 -7.76 2.50
C ASP A 73 10.82 -8.90 3.10
N ILE A 74 11.40 -9.65 4.04
CA ILE A 74 10.77 -10.81 4.69
C ILE A 74 9.56 -10.36 5.52
N GLY A 75 9.75 -9.41 6.42
CA GLY A 75 8.69 -8.95 7.33
C GLY A 75 7.54 -8.24 6.63
N THR A 76 7.75 -7.70 5.43
CA THR A 76 6.70 -7.09 4.60
C THR A 76 6.14 -8.05 3.55
N ALA A 77 6.77 -9.22 3.37
CA ALA A 77 6.58 -10.16 2.27
C ALA A 77 6.61 -9.45 0.90
N LYS A 78 7.62 -8.63 0.70
CA LYS A 78 7.91 -7.97 -0.57
C LYS A 78 8.22 -9.03 -1.62
N LEU A 79 7.63 -8.89 -2.81
CA LEU A 79 7.83 -9.85 -3.89
C LEU A 79 9.24 -9.70 -4.47
N PRO A 80 10.08 -10.76 -4.43
CA PRO A 80 11.42 -10.69 -4.98
C PRO A 80 11.37 -10.53 -6.51
N PRO A 81 12.38 -9.90 -7.13
CA PRO A 81 12.41 -9.67 -8.58
C PRO A 81 12.21 -10.92 -9.43
N SER A 82 12.72 -12.08 -8.98
CA SER A 82 12.57 -13.38 -9.66
C SER A 82 11.11 -13.86 -9.77
N GLU A 83 10.24 -13.42 -8.87
CA GLU A 83 8.83 -13.82 -8.84
C GLU A 83 7.89 -12.80 -9.51
N ARG A 84 8.42 -11.68 -10.02
CA ARG A 84 7.62 -10.60 -10.64
C ARG A 84 7.14 -10.92 -12.06
N ARG A 85 7.43 -12.09 -12.60
CA ARG A 85 6.98 -12.58 -13.92
C ARG A 85 7.30 -11.62 -15.08
N GLY A 86 8.41 -10.87 -14.99
CA GLY A 86 8.79 -9.86 -15.98
C GLY A 86 7.88 -8.64 -16.03
N ILE A 87 7.01 -8.44 -15.04
CA ILE A 87 6.14 -7.26 -14.93
C ILE A 87 6.92 -6.16 -14.19
N PRO A 88 7.00 -4.93 -14.73
CA PRO A 88 7.61 -3.80 -14.03
C PRO A 88 6.87 -3.49 -12.73
N HIS A 89 7.65 -3.25 -11.67
CA HIS A 89 7.14 -2.90 -10.34
C HIS A 89 7.77 -1.59 -9.87
N HIS A 90 6.95 -0.67 -9.44
CA HIS A 90 7.34 0.67 -9.03
C HIS A 90 7.11 0.90 -7.55
N LEU A 91 7.90 1.80 -6.95
CA LEU A 91 7.82 2.21 -5.55
C LEU A 91 8.07 1.08 -4.54
N PHE A 92 8.88 0.11 -4.91
CA PHE A 92 9.58 -0.74 -3.96
C PHE A 92 10.95 -0.11 -3.65
N ASP A 93 11.45 -0.29 -2.44
CA ASP A 93 12.81 0.15 -2.06
C ASP A 93 13.09 1.63 -2.34
N ALA A 94 12.09 2.49 -2.13
CA ALA A 94 12.13 3.91 -2.48
C ALA A 94 12.78 4.80 -1.40
N VAL A 95 12.83 4.32 -0.14
CA VAL A 95 13.37 5.06 1.02
C VAL A 95 14.23 4.17 1.90
N GLU A 96 15.18 4.76 2.60
CA GLU A 96 15.97 4.05 3.60
C GLU A 96 15.16 3.83 4.90
N PRO A 97 15.46 2.78 5.70
CA PRO A 97 14.75 2.52 6.96
C PRO A 97 14.87 3.63 7.99
N SER A 98 15.89 4.49 7.91
CA SER A 98 16.08 5.66 8.77
C SER A 98 15.21 6.86 8.40
N GLU A 99 14.63 6.87 7.19
CA GLU A 99 13.82 7.96 6.66
C GLU A 99 12.33 7.76 6.97
N GLU A 100 11.52 8.78 6.70
CA GLU A 100 10.08 8.72 6.88
C GLU A 100 9.35 8.82 5.54
N ALA A 101 8.73 7.72 5.11
CA ALA A 101 7.83 7.71 3.96
C ALA A 101 6.41 8.10 4.41
N THR A 102 6.12 9.41 4.41
CA THR A 102 4.75 9.88 4.72
C THR A 102 3.83 9.70 3.51
N VAL A 103 2.52 9.68 3.75
CA VAL A 103 1.55 9.64 2.66
C VAL A 103 1.63 10.90 1.77
N ALA A 104 1.98 12.05 2.33
CA ALA A 104 2.20 13.30 1.59
C ALA A 104 3.45 13.23 0.69
N TRP A 105 4.48 12.48 1.11
CA TRP A 105 5.64 12.17 0.28
C TRP A 105 5.27 11.17 -0.83
N TYR A 106 4.43 10.18 -0.52
CA TYR A 106 4.06 9.08 -1.41
C TYR A 106 3.11 9.51 -2.53
N GLN A 107 2.04 10.25 -2.21
CA GLN A 107 0.97 10.58 -3.17
C GLN A 107 1.48 11.18 -4.49
N PRO A 108 2.28 12.27 -4.50
CA PRO A 108 2.73 12.88 -5.75
C PRO A 108 3.61 11.94 -6.56
N ARG A 109 4.43 11.12 -5.90
CA ARG A 109 5.31 10.14 -6.55
C ARG A 109 4.53 9.00 -7.19
N ALA A 110 3.55 8.46 -6.47
CA ALA A 110 2.70 7.41 -6.99
C ALA A 110 1.85 7.88 -8.17
N ARG A 111 1.31 9.11 -8.10
CA ARG A 111 0.57 9.71 -9.21
C ARG A 111 1.46 9.98 -10.43
N ALA A 112 2.67 10.48 -10.23
CA ALA A 112 3.64 10.67 -11.32
C ALA A 112 3.98 9.34 -12.01
N VAL A 113 4.22 8.28 -11.25
CA VAL A 113 4.46 6.93 -11.82
C VAL A 113 3.25 6.44 -12.61
N VAL A 114 2.03 6.63 -12.12
CA VAL A 114 0.81 6.28 -12.88
C VAL A 114 0.72 7.08 -14.17
N ASP A 115 1.02 8.37 -14.14
CA ASP A 115 0.99 9.23 -15.33
C ASP A 115 2.05 8.80 -16.36
N GLU A 116 3.26 8.45 -15.93
CA GLU A 116 4.31 7.92 -16.78
C GLU A 116 3.93 6.57 -17.42
N ILE A 117 3.28 5.66 -16.65
CA ILE A 117 2.77 4.40 -17.18
C ILE A 117 1.70 4.65 -18.25
N HIS A 118 0.76 5.54 -17.97
CA HIS A 118 -0.31 5.90 -18.91
C HIS A 118 0.24 6.59 -20.16
N ALA A 119 1.26 7.44 -20.03
CA ALA A 119 1.92 8.10 -21.17
C ALA A 119 2.54 7.09 -22.15
N ARG A 120 2.97 5.92 -21.65
CA ARG A 120 3.45 4.79 -22.49
C ARG A 120 2.32 3.95 -23.08
N GLY A 121 1.07 4.31 -22.84
CA GLY A 121 -0.09 3.54 -23.26
C GLY A 121 -0.30 2.24 -22.48
N SER A 122 0.27 2.08 -21.29
CA SER A 122 0.13 0.93 -20.41
C SER A 122 -0.90 1.20 -19.32
N ASP A 123 -1.54 0.15 -18.80
CA ASP A 123 -2.40 0.25 -17.62
C ASP A 123 -1.55 0.26 -16.35
N ALA A 124 -1.97 1.00 -15.32
CA ALA A 124 -1.35 0.98 -14.01
C ALA A 124 -2.16 0.11 -13.04
N ILE A 125 -1.50 -0.80 -12.30
CA ILE A 125 -2.12 -1.63 -11.28
C ILE A 125 -1.57 -1.23 -9.92
N LEU A 126 -2.32 -0.42 -9.17
CA LEU A 126 -2.00 -0.01 -7.81
C LEU A 126 -2.35 -1.16 -6.86
N VAL A 127 -1.37 -1.66 -6.12
CA VAL A 127 -1.55 -2.83 -5.24
C VAL A 127 -1.16 -2.52 -3.82
N GLY A 128 -2.08 -2.65 -2.88
CA GLY A 128 -1.71 -2.44 -1.48
C GLY A 128 -2.82 -2.67 -0.47
N GLY A 129 -2.41 -2.67 0.79
CA GLY A 129 -3.29 -2.79 1.95
C GLY A 129 -3.25 -1.56 2.87
N SER A 130 -2.38 -0.60 2.60
CA SER A 130 -2.26 0.63 3.39
C SER A 130 -3.35 1.62 2.97
N GLY A 131 -4.50 1.58 3.66
CA GLY A 131 -5.71 2.26 3.24
C GLY A 131 -5.53 3.73 2.88
N LEU A 132 -4.81 4.51 3.71
CA LEU A 132 -4.57 5.92 3.43
C LEU A 132 -3.68 6.13 2.19
N TYR A 133 -2.68 5.26 1.96
CA TYR A 133 -1.82 5.33 0.78
C TYR A 133 -2.61 5.04 -0.51
N VAL A 134 -3.41 3.99 -0.50
CA VAL A 134 -4.31 3.68 -1.61
C VAL A 134 -5.29 4.81 -1.86
N SER A 135 -5.99 5.29 -0.80
CA SER A 135 -6.95 6.40 -0.92
C SER A 135 -6.31 7.65 -1.53
N SER A 136 -5.07 7.96 -1.16
CA SER A 136 -4.35 9.15 -1.64
C SER A 136 -4.10 9.17 -3.15
N VAL A 137 -4.00 7.99 -3.75
CA VAL A 137 -3.81 7.86 -5.21
C VAL A 137 -5.14 7.74 -5.94
N VAL A 138 -6.06 6.94 -5.38
CA VAL A 138 -7.33 6.60 -6.04
C VAL A 138 -8.31 7.76 -6.05
N PHE A 139 -8.39 8.49 -4.93
CA PHE A 139 -9.36 9.58 -4.77
C PHE A 139 -8.70 10.94 -4.88
N ASP A 140 -9.46 11.91 -5.40
CA ASP A 140 -8.98 13.29 -5.50
C ASP A 140 -9.22 14.03 -4.19
N PHE A 141 -8.26 13.91 -3.28
CA PHE A 141 -8.23 14.73 -2.08
C PHE A 141 -6.83 15.29 -1.82
N ARG A 142 -6.79 16.43 -1.15
CA ARG A 142 -5.56 17.12 -0.77
C ARG A 142 -5.27 16.87 0.71
N PHE A 143 -4.00 16.71 1.02
CA PHE A 143 -3.60 16.66 2.41
C PHE A 143 -3.61 18.06 3.01
N PRO A 144 -4.07 18.19 4.26
CA PRO A 144 -3.92 19.43 5.00
C PRO A 144 -2.45 19.88 5.08
N PRO A 145 -2.18 21.17 5.21
CA PRO A 145 -0.83 21.72 5.28
C PRO A 145 0.00 21.05 6.37
N ARG A 146 1.31 21.04 6.18
CA ARG A 146 2.29 20.52 7.12
C ARG A 146 3.39 21.56 7.33
N ASP A 147 3.76 21.75 8.60
CA ASP A 147 4.90 22.55 9.01
C ASP A 147 5.79 21.68 9.90
N GLU A 148 7.01 21.40 9.45
CA GLU A 148 7.92 20.50 10.16
C GLU A 148 8.48 21.13 11.44
N ALA A 149 8.68 22.46 11.45
CA ALA A 149 9.17 23.18 12.63
C ALA A 149 8.09 23.19 13.73
N LEU A 150 6.87 23.61 13.38
CA LEU A 150 5.74 23.58 14.32
C LEU A 150 5.49 22.16 14.85
N ARG A 151 5.58 21.15 13.99
CA ARG A 151 5.42 19.76 14.40
C ARG A 151 6.48 19.33 15.41
N ALA A 152 7.74 19.66 15.18
CA ALA A 152 8.83 19.34 16.10
C ALA A 152 8.62 19.99 17.47
N GLU A 153 8.16 21.25 17.51
CA GLU A 153 7.80 21.93 18.76
C GLU A 153 6.67 21.19 19.51
N LEU A 154 5.61 20.83 18.79
CA LEU A 154 4.46 20.13 19.40
C LEU A 154 4.82 18.70 19.86
N GLU A 155 5.68 17.99 19.13
CA GLU A 155 6.19 16.66 19.52
C GLU A 155 7.02 16.78 20.81
N LEU A 156 7.88 17.80 20.93
CA LEU A 156 8.68 18.07 22.13
C LEU A 156 7.78 18.45 23.33
N GLU A 157 6.77 19.30 23.11
CA GLU A 157 5.81 19.67 24.16
C GLU A 157 5.05 18.43 24.70
N VAL A 158 4.65 17.52 23.81
CA VAL A 158 4.02 16.26 24.21
C VAL A 158 4.95 15.36 25.03
N GLU A 159 6.24 15.30 24.65
CA GLU A 159 7.23 14.53 25.42
C GLU A 159 7.41 15.08 26.85
N GLN A 160 7.35 16.38 27.02
CA GLN A 160 7.55 17.06 28.31
C GLN A 160 6.29 17.12 29.17
N HIS A 161 5.13 17.34 28.58
CA HIS A 161 3.91 17.71 29.29
C HIS A 161 2.70 16.81 28.98
N GLY A 162 2.87 15.82 28.10
CA GLY A 162 1.76 14.95 27.66
C GLY A 162 0.84 15.66 26.67
N THR A 163 -0.31 15.03 26.38
CA THR A 163 -1.24 15.51 25.34
C THR A 163 -2.23 16.58 25.84
N ALA A 164 -2.40 16.73 27.15
CA ALA A 164 -3.45 17.59 27.73
C ALA A 164 -3.32 19.09 27.31
N PRO A 165 -2.15 19.74 27.39
CA PRO A 165 -2.01 21.14 26.97
C PRO A 165 -2.34 21.34 25.48
N LEU A 166 -1.93 20.40 24.63
CA LEU A 166 -2.21 20.45 23.20
C LEU A 166 -3.71 20.31 22.90
N LEU A 167 -4.41 19.47 23.66
CA LEU A 167 -5.86 19.30 23.52
C LEU A 167 -6.63 20.55 23.92
N GLU A 168 -6.18 21.27 24.94
CA GLU A 168 -6.78 22.55 25.33
C GLU A 168 -6.61 23.60 24.23
N ARG A 169 -5.41 23.71 23.68
CA ARG A 169 -5.14 24.60 22.53
C ARG A 169 -5.95 24.19 21.30
N LEU A 170 -6.03 22.90 21.00
CA LEU A 170 -6.84 22.39 19.90
C LEU A 170 -8.32 22.74 20.11
N ARG A 171 -8.84 22.59 21.34
CA ARG A 171 -10.24 22.92 21.67
C ARG A 171 -10.54 24.41 21.48
N ALA A 172 -9.56 25.27 21.74
CA ALA A 172 -9.69 26.71 21.52
C ALA A 172 -9.72 27.08 20.02
N LEU A 173 -9.01 26.33 19.17
CA LEU A 173 -8.92 26.57 17.72
C LEU A 173 -10.02 25.84 16.95
N ASP A 174 -10.24 24.57 17.26
CA ASP A 174 -11.22 23.68 16.60
C ASP A 174 -11.78 22.67 17.62
N ARG A 175 -12.92 23.04 18.21
CA ARG A 175 -13.60 22.21 19.20
C ARG A 175 -14.02 20.84 18.63
N ALA A 176 -14.48 20.81 17.38
CA ALA A 176 -14.94 19.57 16.75
C ALA A 176 -13.76 18.59 16.52
N ALA A 177 -12.60 19.11 16.14
CA ALA A 177 -11.40 18.31 16.03
C ALA A 177 -10.93 17.79 17.39
N ALA A 178 -10.98 18.62 18.44
CA ALA A 178 -10.59 18.22 19.80
C ALA A 178 -11.49 17.10 20.37
N ASP A 179 -12.80 17.18 20.13
CA ASP A 179 -13.77 16.19 20.57
C ASP A 179 -13.69 14.89 19.76
N GLY A 180 -13.20 14.97 18.51
CA GLY A 180 -13.09 13.82 17.62
C GLY A 180 -11.74 13.10 17.62
N VAL A 181 -10.68 13.71 18.18
CA VAL A 181 -9.33 13.11 18.22
C VAL A 181 -9.19 12.12 19.36
N ASP A 182 -8.49 11.00 19.11
CA ASP A 182 -8.11 10.09 20.20
C ASP A 182 -7.02 10.75 21.08
N ALA A 183 -7.43 11.27 22.22
CA ALA A 183 -6.57 11.96 23.19
C ALA A 183 -5.38 11.10 23.69
N ARG A 184 -5.48 9.78 23.63
CA ARG A 184 -4.42 8.83 24.02
C ARG A 184 -3.39 8.59 22.91
N ASN A 185 -3.61 9.16 21.74
CA ASN A 185 -2.69 9.04 20.63
C ASN A 185 -1.94 10.36 20.37
N PRO A 186 -0.72 10.54 20.91
CA PRO A 186 0.03 11.78 20.81
C PRO A 186 0.21 12.26 19.37
N ARG A 187 0.49 11.35 18.44
CA ARG A 187 0.68 11.69 17.03
C ARG A 187 -0.58 12.29 16.38
N ARG A 188 -1.77 11.80 16.78
CA ARG A 188 -3.03 12.34 16.28
C ARG A 188 -3.33 13.71 16.86
N VAL A 189 -3.04 13.89 18.16
CA VAL A 189 -3.22 15.19 18.82
C VAL A 189 -2.30 16.24 18.22
N VAL A 190 -0.99 15.94 18.10
CA VAL A 190 -0.01 16.81 17.43
C VAL A 190 -0.48 17.16 16.03
N ARG A 191 -0.88 16.18 15.22
CA ARG A 191 -1.33 16.43 13.85
C ARG A 191 -2.59 17.28 13.78
N ALA A 192 -3.55 17.05 14.64
CA ALA A 192 -4.78 17.83 14.66
C ALA A 192 -4.50 19.30 15.03
N LEU A 193 -3.64 19.54 16.03
CA LEU A 193 -3.26 20.89 16.42
C LEU A 193 -2.40 21.59 15.36
N GLU A 194 -1.44 20.89 14.74
CA GLU A 194 -0.65 21.42 13.61
C GLU A 194 -1.58 21.92 12.50
N VAL A 195 -2.52 21.09 12.07
CA VAL A 195 -3.47 21.43 10.99
C VAL A 195 -4.35 22.61 11.37
N ALA A 196 -4.92 22.60 12.58
CA ALA A 196 -5.76 23.70 13.07
C ALA A 196 -4.98 25.01 13.18
N SER A 197 -3.71 24.96 13.62
CA SER A 197 -2.83 26.14 13.72
C SER A 197 -2.48 26.73 12.36
N LEU A 198 -2.47 25.93 11.30
CA LEU A 198 -2.20 26.36 9.93
C LEU A 198 -3.47 26.76 9.17
N GLY A 199 -4.61 26.84 9.84
CA GLY A 199 -5.91 27.22 9.24
C GLY A 199 -6.51 26.13 8.36
N GLY A 200 -6.06 24.88 8.49
CA GLY A 200 -6.61 23.73 7.79
C GLY A 200 -7.71 23.03 8.59
N GLU A 201 -8.55 22.27 7.91
CA GLU A 201 -9.51 21.38 8.57
C GLU A 201 -8.77 20.17 9.17
N ALA A 202 -8.80 20.01 10.49
CA ALA A 202 -8.10 18.94 11.19
C ALA A 202 -8.69 17.54 10.93
N ARG A 203 -9.89 17.44 10.37
CA ARG A 203 -10.51 16.20 9.96
C ARG A 203 -10.11 15.82 8.53
N VAL A 204 -9.15 14.92 8.39
CA VAL A 204 -8.96 14.15 7.15
C VAL A 204 -9.87 12.91 7.25
N ALA A 205 -11.17 13.11 7.11
CA ALA A 205 -12.08 12.02 6.79
C ALA A 205 -12.18 11.93 5.26
N LEU A 206 -12.13 10.70 4.71
CA LEU A 206 -12.56 10.52 3.32
C LEU A 206 -13.98 11.09 3.21
N PRO A 207 -14.27 11.94 2.21
CA PRO A 207 -15.63 12.38 1.93
C PRO A 207 -16.57 11.16 1.85
N GLU A 208 -17.84 11.32 2.20
CA GLU A 208 -18.83 10.24 2.06
C GLU A 208 -18.90 9.71 0.62
N THR A 209 -18.70 10.59 -0.35
CA THR A 209 -18.61 10.27 -1.78
C THR A 209 -17.33 10.87 -2.36
N PRO A 210 -16.17 10.22 -2.17
CA PRO A 210 -14.92 10.73 -2.70
C PRO A 210 -14.90 10.60 -4.22
N GLU A 211 -14.51 11.67 -4.90
CA GLU A 211 -14.30 11.67 -6.34
C GLU A 211 -13.03 10.88 -6.71
N LEU A 212 -13.09 10.15 -7.82
CA LEU A 212 -11.93 9.45 -8.34
C LEU A 212 -10.94 10.42 -8.98
N TRP A 213 -9.66 10.33 -8.63
CA TRP A 213 -8.60 11.11 -9.28
C TRP A 213 -8.52 10.82 -10.79
N ARG A 214 -8.73 9.57 -11.19
CA ARG A 214 -8.84 9.15 -12.59
C ARG A 214 -10.21 8.51 -12.82
N PRO A 215 -11.08 9.07 -13.67
CA PRO A 215 -12.43 8.54 -13.88
C PRO A 215 -12.48 7.08 -14.34
N ALA A 216 -11.47 6.63 -15.11
CA ALA A 216 -11.34 5.26 -15.58
C ALA A 216 -10.73 4.30 -14.54
N THR A 217 -10.74 4.65 -13.24
CA THR A 217 -10.25 3.77 -12.17
C THR A 217 -11.23 2.63 -11.88
N ARG A 218 -10.71 1.41 -11.79
CA ARG A 218 -11.44 0.24 -11.31
C ARG A 218 -10.93 -0.21 -9.94
N LEU A 219 -11.85 -0.42 -9.02
CA LEU A 219 -11.56 -0.82 -7.64
C LEU A 219 -11.87 -2.30 -7.46
N VAL A 220 -10.84 -3.09 -7.18
CA VAL A 220 -10.96 -4.55 -6.99
C VAL A 220 -10.57 -4.90 -5.57
N GLY A 221 -11.51 -5.37 -4.78
CA GLY A 221 -11.31 -5.81 -3.42
C GLY A 221 -11.09 -7.31 -3.32
N VAL A 222 -10.03 -7.76 -2.63
CA VAL A 222 -9.79 -9.19 -2.39
C VAL A 222 -10.24 -9.54 -0.97
N ALA A 223 -11.24 -10.42 -0.88
CA ALA A 223 -11.78 -10.90 0.38
C ALA A 223 -11.44 -12.38 0.62
N VAL A 224 -11.21 -12.70 1.89
CA VAL A 224 -11.02 -14.09 2.36
C VAL A 224 -11.87 -14.26 3.63
N PRO A 225 -12.54 -15.42 3.82
CA PRO A 225 -13.26 -15.71 5.05
C PRO A 225 -12.35 -15.51 6.28
N ARG A 226 -12.92 -14.92 7.35
CA ARG A 226 -12.11 -14.49 8.51
C ARG A 226 -11.29 -15.62 9.14
N ALA A 227 -11.89 -16.80 9.31
CA ALA A 227 -11.18 -17.93 9.91
C ALA A 227 -9.96 -18.33 9.08
N GLU A 228 -10.13 -18.48 7.77
CA GLU A 228 -9.05 -18.79 6.83
C GLU A 228 -7.97 -17.70 6.81
N LEU A 229 -8.37 -16.42 6.84
CA LEU A 229 -7.41 -15.32 6.87
C LEU A 229 -6.55 -15.38 8.14
N VAL A 230 -7.14 -15.64 9.30
CA VAL A 230 -6.41 -15.76 10.57
C VAL A 230 -5.36 -16.86 10.49
N GLU A 231 -5.73 -18.05 10.01
CA GLU A 231 -4.79 -19.17 9.85
C GLU A 231 -3.65 -18.84 8.89
N ARG A 232 -3.97 -18.19 7.76
CA ARG A 232 -2.97 -17.73 6.78
C ARG A 232 -2.00 -16.73 7.40
N LEU A 233 -2.49 -15.77 8.18
CA LEU A 233 -1.67 -14.74 8.83
C LEU A 233 -0.76 -15.37 9.90
N ASP A 234 -1.28 -16.27 10.72
CA ASP A 234 -0.50 -16.93 11.77
C ASP A 234 0.61 -17.81 11.19
N ARG A 235 0.30 -18.54 10.12
CA ARG A 235 1.30 -19.34 9.37
C ARG A 235 2.36 -18.44 8.74
N ARG A 236 1.95 -17.32 8.12
CA ARG A 236 2.84 -16.35 7.49
C ARG A 236 3.83 -15.78 8.50
N VAL A 237 3.37 -15.37 9.69
CA VAL A 237 4.26 -14.83 10.73
C VAL A 237 5.31 -15.86 11.15
N ARG A 238 4.92 -17.11 11.40
CA ARG A 238 5.91 -18.18 11.69
C ARG A 238 6.88 -18.37 10.53
N GLY A 239 6.39 -18.31 9.29
CA GLY A 239 7.22 -18.40 8.10
C GLY A 239 8.23 -17.25 7.96
N MET A 240 7.91 -16.04 8.42
CA MET A 240 8.84 -14.91 8.42
C MET A 240 10.04 -15.16 9.33
N TRP A 241 9.83 -15.65 10.56
CA TRP A 241 10.93 -16.03 11.47
C TRP A 241 11.76 -17.17 10.89
N ALA A 242 11.12 -18.21 10.39
CA ALA A 242 11.79 -19.34 9.74
C ALA A 242 12.59 -18.92 8.49
N ALA A 243 12.15 -17.90 7.77
CA ALA A 243 12.83 -17.35 6.59
C ALA A 243 13.97 -16.39 6.94
N GLY A 244 14.22 -16.10 8.23
CA GLY A 244 15.34 -15.28 8.67
C GLY A 244 15.00 -13.82 8.94
N LEU A 245 13.77 -13.50 9.34
CA LEU A 245 13.38 -12.12 9.70
C LEU A 245 14.34 -11.50 10.73
N LEU A 246 14.80 -12.28 11.70
CA LEU A 246 15.71 -11.78 12.74
C LEU A 246 17.04 -11.30 12.15
N ALA A 247 17.63 -12.07 11.22
CA ALA A 247 18.84 -11.69 10.51
C ALA A 247 18.63 -10.49 9.57
N GLU A 248 17.44 -10.40 8.93
CA GLU A 248 17.07 -9.22 8.14
C GLU A 248 17.07 -7.97 9.02
N VAL A 249 16.45 -8.04 10.19
CA VAL A 249 16.36 -6.89 11.11
C VAL A 249 17.74 -6.52 11.67
N GLU A 250 18.57 -7.48 12.03
CA GLU A 250 19.95 -7.25 12.46
C GLU A 250 20.75 -6.51 11.39
N ALA A 251 20.61 -6.90 10.12
CA ALA A 251 21.27 -6.22 9.00
C ALA A 251 20.74 -4.79 8.75
N LEU A 252 19.55 -4.47 9.22
CA LEU A 252 18.95 -3.12 9.10
C LEU A 252 19.37 -2.17 10.24
N ILE A 253 19.90 -2.66 11.35
CA ILE A 253 20.36 -1.83 12.48
C ILE A 253 21.42 -0.81 12.01
N PRO A 254 22.54 -1.22 11.34
CA PRO A 254 23.51 -0.25 10.84
C PRO A 254 22.93 0.71 9.79
N ARG A 255 21.87 0.33 9.09
CA ARG A 255 21.14 1.19 8.16
C ARG A 255 20.15 2.14 8.84
N GLY A 256 20.08 2.11 10.17
CA GLY A 256 19.35 3.06 10.98
C GLY A 256 17.87 2.77 11.16
N ILE A 257 17.42 1.51 11.06
CA ILE A 257 16.02 1.15 11.30
C ILE A 257 15.52 1.64 12.67
N GLU A 258 16.36 1.61 13.70
CA GLU A 258 16.00 2.05 15.06
C GLU A 258 15.70 3.55 15.14
N ARG A 259 16.32 4.37 14.27
CA ARG A 259 16.08 5.81 14.17
C ARG A 259 14.84 6.15 13.34
N GLY A 260 14.40 5.23 12.48
CA GLY A 260 13.25 5.42 11.62
C GLY A 260 11.93 5.42 12.40
N LYS A 261 11.25 6.55 12.50
CA LYS A 261 9.98 6.69 13.26
C LYS A 261 8.90 5.71 12.84
N THR A 262 8.91 5.27 11.58
CA THR A 262 7.90 4.36 11.01
C THR A 262 8.43 2.94 10.89
N ALA A 263 9.63 2.74 10.34
CA ALA A 263 10.22 1.43 10.11
C ALA A 263 10.44 0.66 11.42
N SER A 264 10.97 1.30 12.47
CA SER A 264 11.19 0.68 13.78
C SER A 264 9.92 0.15 14.47
N ARG A 265 8.76 0.68 14.09
CA ARG A 265 7.45 0.32 14.66
C ARG A 265 6.61 -0.56 13.73
N ALA A 266 7.17 -0.96 12.60
CA ALA A 266 6.51 -1.88 11.69
C ALA A 266 6.27 -3.23 12.38
N ILE A 267 5.06 -3.79 12.19
CA ILE A 267 4.69 -5.07 12.78
C ILE A 267 5.65 -6.16 12.28
N GLY A 268 6.18 -6.94 13.19
CA GLY A 268 7.23 -7.92 12.96
C GLY A 268 8.62 -7.34 13.21
N TYR A 269 8.94 -6.15 12.71
CA TYR A 269 10.24 -5.50 12.91
C TYR A 269 10.44 -5.01 14.35
N ALA A 270 9.42 -4.38 14.94
CA ALA A 270 9.46 -3.96 16.34
C ALA A 270 9.67 -5.15 17.28
N GLN A 271 9.00 -6.28 17.03
CA GLN A 271 9.11 -7.49 17.84
C GLN A 271 10.47 -8.18 17.64
N ALA A 272 10.97 -8.20 16.41
CA ALA A 272 12.30 -8.75 16.14
C ALA A 272 13.42 -7.89 16.76
N LEU A 273 13.28 -6.55 16.77
CA LEU A 273 14.19 -5.66 17.50
C LEU A 273 14.15 -5.92 19.01
N ALA A 274 12.98 -6.11 19.61
CA ALA A 274 12.83 -6.47 21.02
C ALA A 274 13.47 -7.82 21.33
N GLN A 275 13.33 -8.81 20.45
CA GLN A 275 13.99 -10.11 20.57
C GLN A 275 15.52 -9.97 20.49
N LEU A 276 16.06 -9.20 19.55
CA LEU A 276 17.51 -8.96 19.41
C LEU A 276 18.10 -8.29 20.65
N ARG A 277 17.32 -7.45 21.34
CA ARG A 277 17.73 -6.81 22.60
C ARG A 277 17.56 -7.69 23.83
N GLY A 278 17.02 -8.92 23.68
CA GLY A 278 16.73 -9.81 24.78
C GLY A 278 15.56 -9.39 25.68
N GLU A 279 14.71 -8.47 25.22
CA GLU A 279 13.53 -8.00 25.94
C GLU A 279 12.39 -9.04 25.94
N VAL A 280 12.33 -9.85 24.89
CA VAL A 280 11.37 -10.95 24.71
C VAL A 280 12.04 -12.14 24.06
N ASP A 281 11.51 -13.35 24.29
CA ASP A 281 11.93 -14.54 23.55
C ASP A 281 11.23 -14.64 22.17
N GLU A 282 11.69 -15.57 21.33
CA GLU A 282 11.13 -15.78 20.00
C GLU A 282 9.64 -16.11 20.01
N ALA A 283 9.22 -16.97 20.96
CA ALA A 283 7.83 -17.39 21.04
C ALA A 283 6.91 -16.20 21.34
N ALA A 284 7.30 -15.33 22.27
CA ALA A 284 6.58 -14.10 22.61
C ALA A 284 6.57 -13.11 21.46
N ALA A 285 7.71 -12.89 20.77
CA ALA A 285 7.80 -12.02 19.61
C ALA A 285 6.87 -12.47 18.48
N ILE A 286 6.84 -13.76 18.16
CA ILE A 286 5.93 -14.35 17.17
C ILE A 286 4.47 -14.16 17.58
N ALA A 287 4.11 -14.49 18.84
CA ALA A 287 2.73 -14.40 19.33
C ALA A 287 2.19 -12.96 19.30
N GLU A 288 3.01 -12.00 19.69
CA GLU A 288 2.65 -10.58 19.61
C GLU A 288 2.47 -10.13 18.15
N THR A 289 3.41 -10.50 17.28
CA THR A 289 3.33 -10.18 15.84
C THR A 289 2.06 -10.75 15.21
N GLN A 290 1.68 -11.98 15.51
CA GLN A 290 0.42 -12.58 15.05
C GLN A 290 -0.79 -11.77 15.52
N THR A 291 -0.81 -11.39 16.80
CA THR A 291 -1.90 -10.61 17.38
C THR A 291 -2.04 -9.23 16.69
N LEU A 292 -0.93 -8.52 16.52
CA LEU A 292 -0.91 -7.22 15.87
C LEU A 292 -1.29 -7.32 14.38
N THR A 293 -0.82 -8.36 13.69
CA THR A 293 -1.13 -8.60 12.27
C THR A 293 -2.62 -8.87 12.08
N ARG A 294 -3.26 -9.68 12.93
CA ARG A 294 -4.72 -9.92 12.90
C ARG A 294 -5.52 -8.63 13.15
N ARG A 295 -5.08 -7.80 14.10
CA ARG A 295 -5.69 -6.49 14.35
C ARG A 295 -5.53 -5.54 13.15
N TYR A 296 -4.37 -5.54 12.54
CA TYR A 296 -4.08 -4.73 11.34
C TYR A 296 -4.96 -5.16 10.16
N ALA A 297 -5.02 -6.45 9.87
CA ALA A 297 -5.86 -6.99 8.81
C ALA A 297 -7.36 -6.62 9.00
N ARG A 298 -7.87 -6.68 10.23
CA ARG A 298 -9.25 -6.24 10.54
C ARG A 298 -9.46 -4.76 10.24
N ARG A 299 -8.51 -3.88 10.58
CA ARG A 299 -8.59 -2.45 10.24
C ARG A 299 -8.58 -2.22 8.74
N GLN A 300 -7.77 -2.97 7.98
CA GLN A 300 -7.73 -2.89 6.53
C GLN A 300 -9.08 -3.27 5.91
N VAL A 301 -9.69 -4.38 6.34
CA VAL A 301 -11.03 -4.78 5.90
C VAL A 301 -12.07 -3.68 6.17
N SER A 302 -12.07 -3.11 7.39
CA SER A 302 -12.99 -2.02 7.75
C SER A 302 -12.74 -0.75 6.94
N TRP A 303 -11.50 -0.48 6.54
CA TRP A 303 -11.15 0.65 5.70
C TRP A 303 -11.73 0.51 4.31
N PHE A 304 -11.44 -0.60 3.62
CA PHE A 304 -11.84 -0.80 2.23
C PHE A 304 -13.34 -1.07 2.05
N LYS A 305 -14.05 -1.54 3.07
CA LYS A 305 -15.52 -1.64 3.04
C LYS A 305 -16.23 -0.30 2.82
N ARG A 306 -15.56 0.83 3.07
CA ARG A 306 -16.10 2.18 2.87
C ARG A 306 -15.89 2.72 1.46
N TYR A 307 -15.16 2.01 0.60
CA TYR A 307 -14.93 2.46 -0.76
C TYR A 307 -16.20 2.28 -1.60
N PRO A 308 -16.74 3.34 -2.19
CA PRO A 308 -17.85 3.20 -3.14
C PRO A 308 -17.39 2.49 -4.40
N GLY A 309 -18.25 1.66 -4.98
CA GLY A 309 -17.99 1.03 -6.27
C GLY A 309 -16.89 -0.04 -6.29
N ILE A 310 -16.45 -0.54 -5.13
CA ILE A 310 -15.48 -1.63 -5.07
C ILE A 310 -16.12 -2.96 -5.47
N GLU A 311 -15.49 -3.64 -6.42
CA GLU A 311 -15.87 -5.00 -6.85
C GLU A 311 -15.11 -6.01 -5.98
N TRP A 312 -15.83 -6.75 -5.12
CA TRP A 312 -15.23 -7.75 -4.24
C TRP A 312 -15.14 -9.11 -4.92
N CYS A 313 -13.96 -9.71 -4.91
CA CYS A 313 -13.73 -11.08 -5.36
C CYS A 313 -13.15 -11.94 -4.21
N GLY A 314 -13.52 -13.21 -4.20
CA GLY A 314 -12.88 -14.22 -3.33
C GLY A 314 -11.47 -14.53 -3.84
N ALA A 315 -10.58 -14.93 -2.93
CA ALA A 315 -9.21 -15.32 -3.31
C ALA A 315 -9.17 -16.47 -4.33
N ALA A 316 -10.19 -17.32 -4.35
CA ALA A 316 -10.36 -18.42 -5.31
C ALA A 316 -11.06 -17.98 -6.61
N ASP A 317 -11.95 -16.96 -6.52
CA ASP A 317 -12.77 -16.49 -7.65
C ASP A 317 -12.06 -15.44 -8.49
N GLY A 318 -11.03 -14.79 -7.93
CA GLY A 318 -10.28 -13.72 -8.59
C GLY A 318 -9.70 -14.13 -9.96
N ARG A 319 -9.54 -15.43 -10.19
CA ARG A 319 -9.13 -15.97 -11.49
C ARG A 319 -10.27 -16.04 -12.51
N ARG A 320 -11.54 -16.02 -12.09
CA ARG A 320 -12.72 -16.18 -12.97
C ARG A 320 -13.58 -14.94 -13.11
N GLY A 321 -13.54 -14.00 -12.16
CA GLY A 321 -14.48 -12.89 -12.04
C GLY A 321 -14.03 -11.54 -12.59
N LEU A 322 -12.76 -11.38 -12.93
CA LEU A 322 -12.27 -10.16 -13.57
C LEU A 322 -12.31 -10.32 -15.08
N ASP A 323 -13.38 -9.89 -15.71
CA ASP A 323 -13.37 -9.62 -17.14
C ASP A 323 -12.85 -8.19 -17.38
N PRO A 324 -11.59 -8.03 -17.82
CA PRO A 324 -11.00 -6.69 -18.01
C PRO A 324 -11.69 -5.91 -19.13
N LEU A 325 -12.39 -6.60 -20.02
CA LEU A 325 -13.06 -6.01 -21.18
C LEU A 325 -14.57 -5.79 -20.97
N SER A 326 -15.15 -6.27 -19.89
CA SER A 326 -16.56 -5.96 -19.59
C SER A 326 -16.73 -4.46 -19.42
N THR A 327 -17.01 -3.79 -20.55
CA THR A 327 -17.36 -2.36 -20.61
C THR A 327 -18.80 -2.11 -20.15
N ALA A 328 -19.57 -3.15 -19.83
CA ALA A 328 -20.90 -3.04 -19.32
C ALA A 328 -20.84 -2.48 -17.90
N GLY A 329 -21.00 -1.17 -17.79
CA GLY A 329 -21.41 -0.53 -16.56
C GLY A 329 -22.71 -1.19 -16.11
N ARG A 330 -22.66 -2.07 -15.12
CA ARG A 330 -23.87 -2.50 -14.42
C ARG A 330 -24.43 -1.27 -13.73
N PRO A 331 -25.73 -0.98 -13.92
CA PRO A 331 -26.38 0.08 -13.19
C PRO A 331 -26.25 -0.23 -11.68
N ALA A 332 -26.09 0.83 -10.89
CA ALA A 332 -25.98 0.77 -9.44
C ALA A 332 -27.33 0.33 -8.82
N SER A 333 -27.71 -0.93 -8.96
CA SER A 333 -28.86 -1.52 -8.26
C SER A 333 -28.87 -3.05 -8.37
N GLU A 334 -27.84 -3.70 -7.81
CA GLU A 334 -28.03 -5.07 -7.32
C GLU A 334 -27.22 -5.24 -6.04
N LYS A 335 -27.92 -5.67 -5.01
CA LYS A 335 -27.46 -5.82 -3.62
C LYS A 335 -26.18 -6.64 -3.56
N SER A 336 -25.16 -6.09 -2.91
CA SER A 336 -23.96 -6.82 -2.52
C SER A 336 -24.33 -8.18 -1.91
N PRO A 337 -23.59 -9.25 -2.17
CA PRO A 337 -23.81 -10.52 -1.50
C PRO A 337 -23.72 -10.30 0.02
N THR A 338 -24.78 -10.66 0.70
CA THR A 338 -24.90 -10.57 2.16
C THR A 338 -23.87 -11.52 2.77
N ILE A 339 -22.77 -10.98 3.27
CA ILE A 339 -21.88 -11.71 4.16
C ILE A 339 -22.67 -11.88 5.47
N PRO A 340 -22.92 -13.11 5.97
CA PRO A 340 -23.64 -13.30 7.20
C PRO A 340 -22.93 -12.55 8.33
N GLY A 341 -23.68 -11.72 9.06
CA GLY A 341 -23.22 -11.04 10.26
C GLY A 341 -22.80 -12.05 11.32
N PRO A 342 -21.99 -11.66 12.31
CA PRO A 342 -21.67 -12.53 13.41
C PRO A 342 -22.95 -12.83 14.19
N PRO A 343 -23.12 -14.06 14.74
CA PRO A 343 -24.16 -14.34 15.72
C PRO A 343 -23.94 -13.45 16.96
N ALA A 344 -25.03 -13.10 17.60
CA ALA A 344 -25.12 -12.19 18.73
C ALA A 344 -24.23 -12.59 19.92
#